data_d09070e737a35bcf1df7db120e4add4f
#
_entry.id   d09070e737a35bcf1df7db120e4add4f
#
_cell.length_a   1.000
_cell.length_b   1.000
_cell.length_c   1.000
_cell.angle_alpha   90.00
_cell.angle_beta   90.00
_cell.angle_gamma   90.00
#
_symmetry.space_group_name_H-M   'P 1'
#
loop_
_entity.id
_entity.type
_entity.pdbx_description
1 polymer ?
#
loop_
_entity_poly.entity_id
_entity_poly.type
_entity_poly.pdbx_seq_one_letter_code
_entity_poly.pdbx_strand_id
1 'polypeptide(L)'
;MAFIGTYKRKVQRGGWVRFPKDWLTLLGDNRIFIMPDPKGGKSLLIVPAVEFNKEVKRLSSMKVPKDVLIALGKAIEQVEIAADGRMRISAKLLAYAGITGDVSFSGNMRTITLSSKC
;
A
#
# COMPACT_ATOMS: atom_id res chain seq x y z
N MET A 1 -7.16 13.46 -10.12
CA MET A 1 -7.28 12.04 -9.77
C MET A 1 -6.74 11.82 -8.37
N ALA A 2 -7.58 11.37 -7.47
CA ALA A 2 -7.18 11.25 -6.07
C ALA A 2 -7.89 10.09 -5.38
N PHE A 3 -7.16 9.41 -4.49
CA PHE A 3 -7.74 8.38 -3.63
C PHE A 3 -8.26 9.07 -2.38
N ILE A 4 -9.56 9.07 -2.21
CA ILE A 4 -10.21 9.69 -1.06
C ILE A 4 -11.19 8.71 -0.43
N GLY A 5 -11.38 8.88 0.87
CA GLY A 5 -12.30 8.03 1.60
C GLY A 5 -11.61 6.85 2.23
N THR A 6 -12.40 6.04 2.92
CA THR A 6 -11.92 4.86 3.62
C THR A 6 -12.81 3.68 3.28
N TYR A 7 -12.19 2.55 2.98
CA TYR A 7 -12.91 1.32 2.65
C TYR A 7 -12.43 0.22 3.57
N LYS A 8 -13.36 -0.56 4.10
CA LYS A 8 -13.05 -1.71 4.94
C LYS A 8 -13.19 -2.98 4.13
N ARG A 9 -12.23 -3.87 4.28
CA ARG A 9 -12.21 -5.14 3.55
C ARG A 9 -11.75 -6.25 4.47
N LYS A 10 -12.01 -7.49 4.07
CA LYS A 10 -11.52 -8.66 4.79
C LYS A 10 -10.40 -9.30 3.99
N VAL A 11 -9.30 -9.60 4.69
CA VAL A 11 -8.20 -10.34 4.10
C VAL A 11 -8.52 -11.81 4.25
N GLN A 12 -8.50 -12.53 3.13
CA GLN A 12 -8.82 -13.95 3.13
C GLN A 12 -7.55 -14.77 3.19
N ARG A 13 -7.72 -16.08 3.36
CA ARG A 13 -6.61 -17.00 3.47
C ARG A 13 -5.63 -16.77 2.31
N GLY A 14 -4.33 -16.73 2.64
CA GLY A 14 -3.30 -16.50 1.64
C GLY A 14 -3.00 -15.05 1.36
N GLY A 15 -3.67 -14.13 2.07
CA GLY A 15 -3.41 -12.70 1.90
C GLY A 15 -4.22 -12.02 0.81
N TRP A 16 -5.24 -12.70 0.31
CA TRP A 16 -6.08 -12.13 -0.76
C TRP A 16 -7.06 -11.12 -0.21
N VAL A 17 -7.17 -9.99 -0.89
CA VAL A 17 -8.08 -8.92 -0.50
C VAL A 17 -8.53 -8.19 -1.76
N ARG A 18 -9.71 -7.59 -1.72
CA ARG A 18 -10.21 -6.82 -2.85
C ARG A 18 -9.85 -5.35 -2.70
N PHE A 19 -9.19 -4.86 -3.73
CA PHE A 19 -8.92 -3.42 -3.84
C PHE A 19 -10.25 -2.69 -4.07
N PRO A 20 -10.48 -1.52 -3.46
CA PRO A 20 -11.73 -0.80 -3.65
C PRO A 20 -12.01 -0.53 -5.14
N LYS A 21 -13.19 -0.93 -5.56
CA LYS A 21 -13.57 -0.87 -6.96
C LYS A 21 -13.53 0.56 -7.49
N ASP A 22 -13.98 1.52 -6.67
CA ASP A 22 -14.00 2.92 -7.10
C ASP A 22 -12.61 3.46 -7.40
N TRP A 23 -11.59 2.86 -6.84
CA TRP A 23 -10.21 3.30 -7.06
C TRP A 23 -9.51 2.56 -8.19
N LEU A 24 -10.08 1.45 -8.66
CA LEU A 24 -9.46 0.68 -9.74
C LEU A 24 -9.30 1.51 -11.00
N THR A 25 -10.30 2.29 -11.34
CA THR A 25 -10.26 3.11 -12.54
C THR A 25 -9.27 4.27 -12.43
N LEU A 26 -8.89 4.61 -11.19
CA LEU A 26 -7.95 5.70 -10.96
C LEU A 26 -6.49 5.27 -11.13
N LEU A 27 -6.23 3.98 -11.09
CA LEU A 27 -4.86 3.50 -11.12
C LEU A 27 -4.15 3.72 -12.44
N GLY A 28 -4.84 3.61 -13.54
CA GLY A 28 -4.25 3.71 -14.86
C GLY A 28 -3.39 2.50 -15.23
N ASP A 29 -2.72 1.93 -14.25
CA ASP A 29 -1.86 0.75 -14.38
C ASP A 29 -2.24 -0.18 -13.23
N ASN A 30 -2.34 -1.47 -13.48
CA ASN A 30 -2.75 -2.42 -12.45
C ASN A 30 -1.63 -2.80 -11.47
N ARG A 31 -0.47 -2.19 -11.61
CA ARG A 31 0.65 -2.47 -10.69
C ARG A 31 0.68 -1.44 -9.58
N ILE A 32 0.94 -1.94 -8.38
CA ILE A 32 1.13 -1.08 -7.22
C ILE A 32 2.35 -1.56 -6.45
N PHE A 33 2.88 -0.69 -5.61
CA PHE A 33 3.97 -1.03 -4.71
C PHE A 33 3.45 -0.92 -3.29
N ILE A 34 3.75 -1.92 -2.46
CA ILE A 34 3.34 -1.93 -1.06
C ILE A 34 4.60 -1.93 -0.21
N MET A 35 4.63 -1.08 0.78
CA MET A 35 5.79 -0.95 1.65
C MET A 35 5.35 -0.57 3.06
N PRO A 36 6.20 -0.81 4.07
CA PRO A 36 5.94 -0.24 5.39
C PRO A 36 5.85 1.27 5.27
N ASP A 37 4.89 1.88 5.97
CA ASP A 37 4.72 3.31 5.90
C ASP A 37 5.95 3.99 6.51
N PRO A 38 6.66 4.85 5.75
CA PRO A 38 7.85 5.51 6.29
C PRO A 38 7.56 6.42 7.46
N LYS A 39 6.31 6.84 7.64
CA LYS A 39 5.93 7.64 8.80
C LYS A 39 5.81 6.81 10.07
N GLY A 40 5.91 5.50 9.96
CA GLY A 40 5.80 4.61 11.09
C GLY A 40 4.37 4.19 11.39
N GLY A 41 4.13 3.72 12.63
CA GLY A 41 2.79 3.37 13.06
C GLY A 41 2.29 2.00 12.61
N LYS A 42 3.16 1.16 12.11
CA LYS A 42 2.79 -0.20 11.69
C LYS A 42 1.68 -0.25 10.66
N SER A 43 1.64 0.72 9.77
CA SER A 43 0.74 0.65 8.63
C SER A 43 1.54 0.42 7.37
N LEU A 44 0.84 0.14 6.28
CA LEU A 44 1.46 -0.07 4.99
C LEU A 44 1.06 1.07 4.07
N LEU A 45 1.95 1.40 3.16
CA LEU A 45 1.67 2.41 2.15
C LEU A 45 1.56 1.73 0.80
N ILE A 46 0.48 2.01 0.09
CA ILE A 46 0.31 1.56 -1.29
C ILE A 46 0.59 2.74 -2.20
N VAL A 47 1.52 2.55 -3.13
CA VAL A 47 1.88 3.56 -4.10
C VAL A 47 1.58 3.03 -5.49
N PRO A 48 0.67 3.65 -6.24
CA PRO A 48 0.43 3.24 -7.63
C PRO A 48 1.72 3.34 -8.45
N ALA A 49 1.89 2.44 -9.40
CA ALA A 49 3.12 2.42 -10.20
C ALA A 49 3.36 3.75 -10.88
N VAL A 50 2.31 4.42 -11.33
CA VAL A 50 2.43 5.71 -12.01
C VAL A 50 2.94 6.82 -11.10
N GLU A 51 2.81 6.65 -9.78
CA GLU A 51 3.27 7.65 -8.81
C GLU A 51 4.58 7.25 -8.13
N PHE A 52 5.09 6.07 -8.42
CA PHE A 52 6.20 5.52 -7.66
C PHE A 52 7.46 6.38 -7.71
N ASN A 53 7.84 6.84 -8.89
CA ASN A 53 9.05 7.66 -9.02
C ASN A 53 8.94 8.98 -8.28
N LYS A 54 7.75 9.57 -8.27
CA LYS A 54 7.51 10.80 -7.52
C LYS A 54 7.63 10.56 -6.03
N GLU A 55 7.13 9.43 -5.58
CA GLU A 55 7.18 9.08 -4.17
C GLU A 55 8.62 8.82 -3.71
N VAL A 56 9.41 8.15 -4.55
CA VAL A 56 10.82 7.93 -4.26
C VAL A 56 11.58 9.25 -4.14
N LYS A 57 11.31 10.17 -5.05
CA LYS A 57 11.95 11.48 -5.00
C LYS A 57 11.55 12.25 -3.74
N ARG A 58 10.28 12.18 -3.36
CA ARG A 58 9.79 12.84 -2.17
C ARG A 58 10.49 12.29 -0.92
N LEU A 59 10.59 10.97 -0.82
CA LEU A 59 11.27 10.34 0.31
C LEU A 59 12.74 10.69 0.37
N SER A 60 13.39 10.77 -0.80
CA SER A 60 14.83 11.09 -0.87
C SER A 60 15.10 12.54 -0.46
N SER A 61 14.12 13.44 -0.67
CA SER A 61 14.29 14.84 -0.29
C SER A 61 13.96 15.10 1.17
N MET A 62 13.33 14.15 1.86
CA MET A 62 13.06 14.28 3.28
C MET A 62 14.31 13.91 4.07
N LYS A 63 14.39 14.41 5.31
CA LYS A 63 15.52 14.09 6.18
C LYS A 63 15.32 12.70 6.79
N VAL A 64 15.42 11.69 5.95
CA VAL A 64 15.30 10.29 6.39
C VAL A 64 16.70 9.69 6.42
N PRO A 65 17.11 9.02 7.52
CA PRO A 65 18.41 8.40 7.57
C PRO A 65 18.60 7.40 6.43
N LYS A 66 19.83 7.36 5.92
CA LYS A 66 20.15 6.53 4.77
C LYS A 66 19.88 5.05 5.00
N ASP A 67 20.17 4.56 6.21
CA ASP A 67 19.92 3.17 6.56
C ASP A 67 18.44 2.84 6.54
N VAL A 68 17.59 3.79 6.91
CA VAL A 68 16.13 3.62 6.85
C VAL A 68 15.67 3.52 5.40
N LEU A 69 16.23 4.35 4.52
CA LEU A 69 15.90 4.30 3.11
C LEU A 69 16.30 2.96 2.48
N ILE A 70 17.45 2.43 2.85
CA ILE A 70 17.91 1.14 2.36
C ILE A 70 17.00 0.03 2.83
N ALA A 71 16.64 0.05 4.12
CA ALA A 71 15.73 -0.95 4.67
C ALA A 71 14.35 -0.89 4.01
N LEU A 72 13.86 0.31 3.76
CA LEU A 72 12.58 0.50 3.09
C LEU A 72 12.62 -0.07 1.68
N GLY A 73 13.71 0.20 0.95
CA GLY A 73 13.86 -0.32 -0.41
C GLY A 73 13.81 -1.84 -0.46
N LYS A 74 14.36 -2.50 0.55
CA LYS A 74 14.33 -3.96 0.61
C LYS A 74 12.95 -4.51 0.98
N ALA A 75 12.12 -3.70 1.59
CA ALA A 75 10.80 -4.11 2.05
C ALA A 75 9.69 -3.83 1.05
N ILE A 76 9.97 -3.12 -0.02
CA ILE A 76 8.97 -2.79 -1.02
C ILE A 76 8.64 -4.01 -1.87
N GLU A 77 7.36 -4.26 -2.07
CA GLU A 77 6.90 -5.37 -2.92
C GLU A 77 6.01 -4.85 -4.02
N GLN A 78 6.24 -5.31 -5.23
CA GLN A 78 5.38 -4.99 -6.36
C GLN A 78 4.24 -6.00 -6.41
N VAL A 79 3.02 -5.52 -6.58
CA VAL A 79 1.84 -6.36 -6.63
C VAL A 79 1.00 -5.97 -7.83
N GLU A 80 0.47 -6.97 -8.53
CA GLU A 80 -0.48 -6.75 -9.61
C GLU A 80 -1.89 -6.96 -9.08
N ILE A 81 -2.79 -6.06 -9.47
CA ILE A 81 -4.19 -6.18 -9.12
C ILE A 81 -4.91 -6.83 -10.30
N ALA A 82 -5.64 -7.93 -10.03
CA ALA A 82 -6.38 -8.61 -11.08
C ALA A 82 -7.52 -7.73 -11.58
N ALA A 83 -8.04 -8.07 -12.75
CA ALA A 83 -9.12 -7.29 -13.37
C ALA A 83 -10.35 -7.17 -12.47
N ASP A 84 -10.59 -8.16 -11.62
CA ASP A 84 -11.74 -8.15 -10.70
C ASP A 84 -11.41 -7.47 -9.37
N GLY A 85 -10.21 -6.91 -9.23
CA GLY A 85 -9.82 -6.17 -8.04
C GLY A 85 -9.09 -7.00 -6.99
N ARG A 86 -8.91 -8.29 -7.19
CA ARG A 86 -8.20 -9.10 -6.21
C ARG A 86 -6.71 -8.85 -6.23
N MET A 87 -6.13 -8.73 -5.05
CA MET A 87 -4.70 -8.55 -4.90
C MET A 87 -4.22 -9.37 -3.71
N ARG A 88 -2.95 -9.68 -3.67
CA ARG A 88 -2.39 -10.47 -2.59
C ARG A 88 -1.33 -9.67 -1.85
N ILE A 89 -1.47 -9.65 -0.53
CA ILE A 89 -0.49 -9.02 0.34
C ILE A 89 0.33 -10.14 0.97
N SER A 90 1.65 -10.02 0.94
CA SER A 90 2.52 -11.07 1.47
C SER A 90 2.33 -11.22 2.97
N ALA A 91 2.60 -12.42 3.46
CA ALA A 91 2.51 -12.70 4.89
C ALA A 91 3.44 -11.79 5.68
N LYS A 92 4.59 -11.46 5.12
CA LYS A 92 5.56 -10.59 5.78
C LYS A 92 4.99 -9.20 6.01
N LEU A 93 4.37 -8.62 5.00
CA LEU A 93 3.76 -7.29 5.13
C LEU A 93 2.55 -7.32 6.04
N LEU A 94 1.73 -8.35 5.94
CA LEU A 94 0.58 -8.50 6.82
C LEU A 94 1.02 -8.56 8.29
N ALA A 95 2.08 -9.33 8.56
CA ALA A 95 2.60 -9.46 9.92
C ALA A 95 3.15 -8.13 10.43
N TYR A 96 3.85 -7.40 9.58
CA TYR A 96 4.38 -6.10 9.96
C TYR A 96 3.27 -5.17 10.42
N ALA A 97 2.17 -5.14 9.69
CA ALA A 97 1.06 -4.24 9.97
C ALA A 97 0.06 -4.80 10.99
N GLY A 98 0.27 -6.04 11.44
CA GLY A 98 -0.66 -6.67 12.38
C GLY A 98 -2.02 -6.96 11.78
N ILE A 99 -2.08 -7.15 10.47
CA ILE A 99 -3.34 -7.42 9.78
C ILE A 99 -3.63 -8.91 9.82
N THR A 100 -4.74 -9.29 10.43
CA THR A 100 -5.12 -10.69 10.53
C THR A 100 -6.43 -11.02 9.83
N GLY A 101 -7.34 -10.08 9.77
CA GLY A 101 -8.64 -10.32 9.16
C GLY A 101 -9.18 -9.07 8.50
N ASP A 102 -9.47 -8.07 9.29
CA ASP A 102 -10.02 -6.83 8.74
C ASP A 102 -8.91 -5.85 8.42
N VAL A 103 -9.10 -5.10 7.35
CA VAL A 103 -8.12 -4.11 6.92
C VAL A 103 -8.86 -2.88 6.43
N SER A 104 -8.29 -1.72 6.69
CA SER A 104 -8.80 -0.45 6.17
C SER A 104 -7.89 0.09 5.10
N PHE A 105 -8.49 0.50 3.99
CA PHE A 105 -7.82 1.22 2.92
C PHE A 105 -8.21 2.69 3.08
N SER A 106 -7.25 3.55 3.37
CA SER A 106 -7.52 4.99 3.52
C SER A 106 -6.79 5.77 2.44
N GLY A 107 -7.52 6.58 1.71
CA GLY A 107 -6.94 7.38 0.64
C GLY A 107 -6.16 8.57 1.17
N ASN A 108 -4.99 8.80 0.60
CA ASN A 108 -4.12 9.93 0.94
C ASN A 108 -3.86 10.78 -0.29
N MET A 109 -4.85 10.92 -1.14
CA MET A 109 -4.73 11.63 -2.41
C MET A 109 -3.95 10.81 -3.44
N ARG A 110 -2.63 10.79 -3.40
CA ARG A 110 -1.80 10.07 -4.38
C ARG A 110 -1.46 8.65 -3.96
N THR A 111 -1.57 8.36 -2.69
CA THR A 111 -1.23 7.07 -2.14
C THR A 111 -2.36 6.55 -1.27
N ILE A 112 -2.21 5.34 -0.78
CA ILE A 112 -3.23 4.70 0.05
C ILE A 112 -2.55 4.10 1.26
N THR A 113 -3.16 4.26 2.43
CA THR A 113 -2.66 3.64 3.66
C THR A 113 -3.49 2.40 3.97
N LEU A 114 -2.82 1.29 4.25
CA LEU A 114 -3.45 0.08 4.76
C LEU A 114 -3.15 -0.06 6.23
N SER A 115 -4.19 -0.32 7.02
CA SER A 115 -4.00 -0.55 8.45
C SER A 115 -4.90 -1.67 8.92
N SER A 116 -4.53 -2.28 10.05
CA SER A 116 -5.24 -3.44 10.60
C SER A 116 -6.59 -3.08 11.14
N LYS A 117 -6.90 -1.81 11.22
CA LYS A 117 -8.02 -1.46 11.99
C LYS A 117 -8.73 -0.28 11.49
N CYS A 118 -9.93 -0.24 11.75
CA CYS A 118 -10.75 0.93 11.52
C CYS A 118 -10.55 1.97 12.60
#